data_af5279e26d6b003a8852c946033112c4
#
_entry.id   af5279e26d6b003a8852c946033112c4
#
_cell.length_a   1.000
_cell.length_b   1.000
_cell.length_c   1.000
_cell.angle_alpha   90.00
_cell.angle_beta   90.00
_cell.angle_gamma   90.00
#
_symmetry.space_group_name_H-M   'P 1'
#
loop_
_entity.id
_entity.type
_entity.pdbx_description
1 polymer ?
#
loop_
_entity_poly.entity_id
_entity_poly.type
_entity_poly.pdbx_seq_one_letter_code
_entity_poly.pdbx_strand_id
1 'polypeptide(L)'
;MPLYSPLIPHRSQEVDRVTPRKHPLASWRATTLAALTASALALTLAPASAGPRPADATSAPADDGIVERLEAIPGLRIVEERDTEPGFRFFVLGYEQPTDHGDPDGATFEQRLTLLHRGLDRPTVLHTTGYNVPDFPFRAEPTRIVDGNQISTEQRFFEPSRPNPADWSKLDIEQAAADHHRIVDALDDIYSREWLSTGASKGGMTSVYHRRFYPDDIDGTIAYVAPNDVRDHEDSAYLEFFDKVGADPACQQSLADLQLESLERRDELVGHYERRAAAEGWTFDRTLGSADAAFEMLVVDTPWAFWQYQPEARCAQVPATDASTAEIAAFLDDVAGFEFYSDQGTAPYVTYYFQAATQLGSPTLPTGHIDDLLRYPDQFGGDAYVPDDIPVPAFDRRAMPDIDHWVYKSSERMLFVDGEFDPWGAEAFRVRSSRRDAMRFVAPGANHGADIARLGNQDRAAATAAVRRWAGVADEVTLRRAPVASELDAAGDALRQQRRHHP
;
A
#
# COMPACT_ATOMS: atom_id res chain seq x y z
N MET A 1 8.19 5.58 54.07
CA MET A 1 7.61 6.76 54.71
C MET A 1 7.32 7.76 53.63
N PRO A 2 6.11 8.27 53.56
CA PRO A 2 5.55 8.94 52.42
C PRO A 2 5.51 10.46 52.56
N LEU A 3 4.90 11.13 51.53
CA LEU A 3 4.36 12.51 51.52
C LEU A 3 5.19 13.45 50.59
N TYR A 4 4.69 14.24 49.67
CA TYR A 4 3.41 14.89 49.44
C TYR A 4 3.33 15.40 47.99
N SER A 5 2.19 15.24 47.35
CA SER A 5 1.77 16.06 46.20
C SER A 5 1.24 17.41 46.66
N PRO A 6 1.24 18.43 45.82
CA PRO A 6 0.11 19.34 45.80
C PRO A 6 -0.59 19.44 44.43
N LEU A 7 -1.90 19.37 44.53
CA LEU A 7 -2.91 19.70 43.52
C LEU A 7 -2.82 21.15 43.07
N ILE A 8 -2.97 21.41 41.78
CA ILE A 8 -3.25 22.73 41.20
C ILE A 8 -4.62 22.66 40.49
N PRO A 9 -5.47 23.70 40.66
CA PRO A 9 -6.90 23.61 40.37
C PRO A 9 -7.24 23.92 38.90
N HIS A 10 -8.25 23.20 38.40
CA HIS A 10 -8.97 23.47 37.16
C HIS A 10 -9.58 24.89 37.15
N ARG A 11 -9.27 25.65 36.08
CA ARG A 11 -10.05 26.81 35.68
C ARG A 11 -10.90 26.43 34.47
N SER A 12 -12.20 26.35 34.72
CA SER A 12 -13.23 26.30 33.68
C SER A 12 -13.29 27.61 32.92
N GLN A 13 -13.12 27.57 31.59
CA GLN A 13 -13.50 28.67 30.71
C GLN A 13 -14.89 28.39 30.12
N GLU A 14 -15.76 29.33 30.39
CA GLU A 14 -17.12 29.46 29.86
C GLU A 14 -17.08 29.74 28.35
N VAL A 15 -17.78 28.91 27.57
CA VAL A 15 -17.93 29.10 26.12
C VAL A 15 -19.24 29.85 25.90
N ASP A 16 -19.13 31.08 25.43
CA ASP A 16 -20.25 31.93 25.00
C ASP A 16 -21.01 31.29 23.84
N ARG A 17 -22.32 31.08 24.04
CA ARG A 17 -23.28 30.66 23.03
C ARG A 17 -23.69 31.84 22.17
N VAL A 18 -23.28 31.82 20.89
CA VAL A 18 -23.81 32.73 19.87
C VAL A 18 -25.08 32.10 19.28
N THR A 19 -26.22 32.79 19.47
CA THR A 19 -27.53 32.46 18.88
C THR A 19 -27.61 32.93 17.44
N PRO A 20 -28.23 32.17 16.50
CA PRO A 20 -28.44 32.67 15.12
C PRO A 20 -29.69 33.51 15.00
N ARG A 21 -29.57 34.66 14.34
CA ARG A 21 -30.63 35.56 13.96
C ARG A 21 -31.47 34.94 12.83
N LYS A 22 -32.80 34.95 13.05
CA LYS A 22 -33.84 34.68 12.02
C LYS A 22 -34.01 35.90 11.11
N HIS A 23 -34.09 35.70 9.79
CA HIS A 23 -34.63 36.64 8.84
C HIS A 23 -35.89 36.05 8.17
N PRO A 24 -36.87 36.89 7.81
CA PRO A 24 -38.26 36.49 7.59
C PRO A 24 -38.57 36.07 6.13
N LEU A 25 -39.60 35.19 6.06
CA LEU A 25 -40.23 34.70 4.86
C LEU A 25 -41.03 35.82 4.14
N ALA A 26 -40.87 35.91 2.84
CA ALA A 26 -41.80 36.61 1.96
C ALA A 26 -42.70 35.60 1.24
N SER A 27 -43.99 35.73 1.48
CA SER A 27 -45.07 34.97 0.87
C SER A 27 -45.40 35.47 -0.53
N TRP A 28 -45.58 34.55 -1.49
CA TRP A 28 -46.40 34.85 -2.68
C TRP A 28 -47.41 33.72 -2.90
N ARG A 29 -48.70 34.15 -2.87
CA ARG A 29 -49.87 33.37 -3.22
C ARG A 29 -50.12 33.48 -4.74
N ALA A 30 -50.48 32.40 -5.38
CA ALA A 30 -51.44 32.44 -6.49
C ALA A 30 -52.18 31.11 -6.61
N THR A 31 -53.45 31.20 -6.47
CA THR A 31 -54.56 30.28 -6.65
C THR A 31 -54.81 30.02 -8.13
N THR A 32 -55.10 28.78 -8.53
CA THR A 32 -56.19 28.52 -9.51
C THR A 32 -56.72 27.08 -9.33
N LEU A 33 -58.03 27.02 -9.11
CA LEU A 33 -58.90 25.84 -9.11
C LEU A 33 -59.20 25.42 -10.56
N ALA A 34 -59.20 24.11 -10.84
CA ALA A 34 -60.04 23.54 -11.87
C ALA A 34 -60.43 22.10 -11.49
N ALA A 35 -61.69 21.92 -11.22
CA ALA A 35 -62.34 20.62 -11.08
C ALA A 35 -62.71 20.07 -12.45
N LEU A 36 -62.61 18.76 -12.64
CA LEU A 36 -63.45 18.01 -13.61
C LEU A 36 -63.41 16.50 -13.43
N THR A 37 -64.50 15.95 -12.99
CA THR A 37 -65.25 14.74 -13.36
C THR A 37 -64.55 13.38 -13.39
N ALA A 38 -65.06 12.53 -12.51
CA ALA A 38 -64.88 11.09 -12.44
C ALA A 38 -65.56 10.38 -13.64
N SER A 39 -64.82 9.46 -14.26
CA SER A 39 -65.41 8.38 -15.07
C SER A 39 -64.84 7.07 -14.56
N ALA A 40 -65.71 6.27 -13.95
CA ALA A 40 -65.40 4.93 -13.50
C ALA A 40 -65.33 3.96 -14.70
N LEU A 41 -64.18 3.38 -14.93
CA LEU A 41 -64.02 2.21 -15.79
C LEU A 41 -63.58 1.04 -14.94
N ALA A 42 -64.45 0.07 -14.75
CA ALA A 42 -64.13 -1.21 -14.07
C ALA A 42 -63.27 -2.08 -14.99
N LEU A 43 -61.96 -2.21 -14.67
CA LEU A 43 -61.12 -3.24 -15.24
C LEU A 43 -60.98 -4.41 -14.25
N THR A 44 -61.37 -5.56 -14.68
CA THR A 44 -61.18 -6.85 -14.02
C THR A 44 -59.68 -7.16 -13.91
N LEU A 45 -59.17 -7.19 -12.70
CA LEU A 45 -57.82 -7.66 -12.38
C LEU A 45 -57.76 -9.19 -12.50
N ALA A 46 -57.01 -9.66 -13.49
CA ALA A 46 -56.49 -11.03 -13.50
C ALA A 46 -55.27 -11.09 -12.53
N PRO A 47 -55.08 -12.22 -11.78
CA PRO A 47 -53.91 -12.34 -10.91
C PRO A 47 -52.64 -12.43 -11.74
N ALA A 48 -51.77 -11.41 -11.62
CA ALA A 48 -50.43 -11.45 -12.14
C ALA A 48 -49.62 -12.53 -11.37
N SER A 49 -49.15 -13.53 -12.07
CA SER A 49 -48.16 -14.47 -11.57
C SER A 49 -46.91 -13.69 -11.15
N ALA A 50 -46.52 -13.76 -9.88
CA ALA A 50 -45.29 -13.22 -9.35
C ALA A 50 -44.12 -13.90 -10.06
N GLY A 51 -43.46 -13.15 -10.95
CA GLY A 51 -42.14 -13.50 -11.44
C GLY A 51 -41.13 -13.49 -10.28
N PRO A 52 -40.00 -14.17 -10.42
CA PRO A 52 -39.01 -14.18 -9.36
C PRO A 52 -38.55 -12.76 -9.05
N ARG A 53 -38.67 -12.36 -7.77
CA ARG A 53 -38.09 -11.12 -7.25
C ARG A 53 -36.57 -11.17 -7.48
N PRO A 54 -35.95 -10.07 -7.93
CA PRO A 54 -34.50 -9.96 -7.87
C PRO A 54 -34.08 -10.17 -6.41
N ALA A 55 -33.11 -11.03 -6.18
CA ALA A 55 -32.51 -11.22 -4.86
C ALA A 55 -32.03 -9.86 -4.35
N ASP A 56 -32.52 -9.46 -3.20
CA ASP A 56 -32.04 -8.26 -2.49
C ASP A 56 -30.56 -8.44 -2.14
N ALA A 57 -29.72 -7.54 -2.62
CA ALA A 57 -28.28 -7.51 -2.37
C ALA A 57 -27.91 -7.10 -0.92
N THR A 58 -28.78 -7.33 0.05
CA THR A 58 -28.65 -6.88 1.45
C THR A 58 -28.77 -8.02 2.48
N SER A 59 -28.73 -9.28 2.06
CA SER A 59 -28.65 -10.40 3.01
C SER A 59 -27.19 -10.66 3.37
N ALA A 60 -26.92 -10.91 4.67
CA ALA A 60 -25.68 -11.54 5.10
C ALA A 60 -25.38 -12.77 4.21
N PRO A 61 -24.09 -13.10 3.95
CA PRO A 61 -23.77 -14.32 3.24
C PRO A 61 -24.53 -15.46 3.93
N ALA A 62 -25.13 -16.36 3.13
CA ALA A 62 -25.67 -17.59 3.69
C ALA A 62 -24.54 -18.29 4.46
N ASP A 63 -24.87 -18.90 5.59
CA ASP A 63 -23.91 -19.75 6.28
C ASP A 63 -23.58 -20.92 5.32
N ASP A 64 -22.41 -20.79 4.66
CA ASP A 64 -21.93 -21.77 3.68
C ASP A 64 -20.89 -22.72 4.31
N GLY A 65 -20.79 -22.72 5.64
CA GLY A 65 -19.89 -23.58 6.41
C GLY A 65 -18.43 -23.16 6.32
N ILE A 66 -18.16 -21.87 6.06
CA ILE A 66 -16.77 -21.40 5.91
C ILE A 66 -15.96 -21.58 7.20
N VAL A 67 -16.56 -21.40 8.39
CA VAL A 67 -15.86 -21.55 9.67
C VAL A 67 -15.37 -23.00 9.83
N GLU A 68 -16.26 -23.98 9.67
CA GLU A 68 -15.91 -25.39 9.78
C GLU A 68 -14.85 -25.83 8.77
N ARG A 69 -14.86 -25.22 7.58
CA ARG A 69 -13.85 -25.50 6.55
C ARG A 69 -12.49 -24.94 6.92
N LEU A 70 -12.45 -23.70 7.42
CA LEU A 70 -11.21 -23.08 7.91
C LEU A 70 -10.62 -23.84 9.10
N GLU A 71 -11.47 -24.22 10.07
CA GLU A 71 -11.04 -24.99 11.25
C GLU A 71 -10.55 -26.42 10.91
N ALA A 72 -10.94 -26.95 9.75
CA ALA A 72 -10.46 -28.25 9.29
C ALA A 72 -9.04 -28.21 8.67
N ILE A 73 -8.50 -27.04 8.35
CA ILE A 73 -7.16 -26.90 7.78
C ILE A 73 -6.10 -27.06 8.88
N PRO A 74 -5.19 -28.04 8.77
CA PRO A 74 -4.10 -28.20 9.74
C PRO A 74 -3.22 -26.95 9.84
N GLY A 75 -2.98 -26.48 11.06
CA GLY A 75 -2.15 -25.31 11.31
C GLY A 75 -2.84 -23.96 11.07
N LEU A 76 -4.07 -23.93 10.56
CA LEU A 76 -4.86 -22.71 10.44
C LEU A 76 -5.72 -22.50 11.70
N ARG A 77 -5.74 -21.28 12.21
CA ARG A 77 -6.51 -20.88 13.38
C ARG A 77 -7.31 -19.61 13.08
N ILE A 78 -8.60 -19.64 13.37
CA ILE A 78 -9.41 -18.40 13.40
C ILE A 78 -9.07 -17.69 14.72
N VAL A 79 -8.45 -16.51 14.59
CA VAL A 79 -8.13 -15.65 15.74
C VAL A 79 -9.35 -14.87 16.17
N GLU A 80 -10.06 -14.28 15.19
CA GLU A 80 -11.22 -13.42 15.42
C GLU A 80 -12.05 -13.32 14.13
N GLU A 81 -13.37 -13.21 14.29
CA GLU A 81 -14.27 -12.73 13.24
C GLU A 81 -14.75 -11.32 13.63
N ARG A 82 -14.70 -10.37 12.71
CA ARG A 82 -15.11 -8.98 12.95
C ARG A 82 -16.24 -8.58 12.01
N ASP A 83 -17.02 -7.61 12.46
CA ASP A 83 -18.08 -7.01 11.68
C ASP A 83 -17.55 -6.36 10.39
N THR A 84 -18.32 -6.50 9.32
CA THR A 84 -18.02 -5.92 8.00
C THR A 84 -19.32 -5.58 7.26
N GLU A 85 -19.21 -5.09 6.03
CA GLU A 85 -20.38 -4.78 5.19
C GLU A 85 -21.24 -6.03 4.91
N PRO A 86 -22.56 -5.87 4.77
CA PRO A 86 -23.44 -6.96 4.37
C PRO A 86 -23.00 -7.63 3.06
N GLY A 87 -23.01 -8.95 3.06
CA GLY A 87 -22.56 -9.78 1.94
C GLY A 87 -21.10 -10.21 2.03
N PHE A 88 -20.38 -9.82 3.10
CA PHE A 88 -19.05 -10.28 3.41
C PHE A 88 -18.96 -10.80 4.84
N ARG A 89 -17.95 -11.62 5.11
CA ARG A 89 -17.48 -11.98 6.46
C ARG A 89 -15.98 -11.67 6.52
N PHE A 90 -15.50 -11.20 7.66
CA PHE A 90 -14.08 -10.84 7.82
C PHE A 90 -13.47 -11.59 8.99
N PHE A 91 -12.37 -12.29 8.70
CA PHE A 91 -11.64 -13.10 9.67
C PHE A 91 -10.19 -12.64 9.78
N VAL A 92 -9.70 -12.58 11.01
CA VAL A 92 -8.26 -12.54 11.31
C VAL A 92 -7.83 -13.97 11.58
N LEU A 93 -6.79 -14.43 10.88
CA LEU A 93 -6.32 -15.80 10.91
C LEU A 93 -4.84 -15.88 11.32
N GLY A 94 -4.44 -16.97 11.95
CA GLY A 94 -3.06 -17.38 12.11
C GLY A 94 -2.81 -18.67 11.36
N TYR A 95 -1.72 -18.75 10.61
CA TYR A 95 -1.33 -19.95 9.88
C TYR A 95 0.10 -20.36 10.22
N GLU A 96 0.27 -21.63 10.60
CA GLU A 96 1.58 -22.17 10.95
C GLU A 96 2.45 -22.35 9.70
N GLN A 97 3.60 -21.67 9.67
CA GLN A 97 4.58 -21.72 8.59
C GLN A 97 5.90 -22.26 9.10
N PRO A 98 6.66 -23.03 8.30
CA PRO A 98 8.05 -23.36 8.62
C PRO A 98 8.91 -22.09 8.66
N THR A 99 9.79 -21.99 9.64
CA THR A 99 10.81 -20.94 9.63
C THR A 99 11.72 -21.07 8.41
N ASP A 100 12.02 -22.31 8.03
CA ASP A 100 12.80 -22.66 6.84
C ASP A 100 12.03 -23.67 5.99
N HIS A 101 11.61 -23.28 4.79
CA HIS A 101 10.95 -24.20 3.85
C HIS A 101 11.88 -25.30 3.31
N GLY A 102 13.20 -25.15 3.48
CA GLY A 102 14.18 -26.23 3.22
C GLY A 102 14.21 -27.32 4.31
N ASP A 103 13.62 -27.04 5.49
CA ASP A 103 13.46 -27.98 6.61
C ASP A 103 12.03 -27.87 7.19
N PRO A 104 11.02 -28.34 6.46
CA PRO A 104 9.61 -28.13 6.82
C PRO A 104 9.16 -28.83 8.11
N ASP A 105 9.93 -29.81 8.59
CA ASP A 105 9.72 -30.50 9.87
C ASP A 105 10.42 -29.79 11.05
N GLY A 106 11.12 -28.70 10.78
CA GLY A 106 11.88 -27.92 11.74
C GLY A 106 11.04 -26.95 12.58
N ALA A 107 11.64 -25.84 12.98
CA ALA A 107 10.96 -24.79 13.73
C ALA A 107 9.87 -24.09 12.89
N THR A 108 8.77 -23.73 13.54
CA THR A 108 7.63 -23.03 12.91
C THR A 108 7.41 -21.66 13.55
N PHE A 109 6.63 -20.80 12.86
CA PHE A 109 6.09 -19.55 13.38
C PHE A 109 4.64 -19.40 12.92
N GLU A 110 3.87 -18.56 13.60
CA GLU A 110 2.51 -18.23 13.17
C GLU A 110 2.54 -16.99 12.27
N GLN A 111 2.07 -17.13 11.03
CA GLN A 111 1.89 -16.02 10.10
C GLN A 111 0.47 -15.48 10.21
N ARG A 112 0.33 -14.16 10.39
CA ARG A 112 -0.97 -13.49 10.42
C ARG A 112 -1.51 -13.30 9.01
N LEU A 113 -2.80 -13.63 8.83
CA LEU A 113 -3.55 -13.45 7.59
C LEU A 113 -4.86 -12.73 7.90
N THR A 114 -5.48 -12.15 6.89
CA THR A 114 -6.90 -11.77 6.95
C THR A 114 -7.65 -12.34 5.75
N LEU A 115 -8.91 -12.73 5.99
CA LEU A 115 -9.80 -13.23 4.96
C LEU A 115 -11.05 -12.36 4.92
N LEU A 116 -11.29 -11.71 3.80
CA LEU A 116 -12.58 -11.12 3.45
C LEU A 116 -13.33 -12.11 2.56
N HIS A 117 -14.22 -12.90 3.16
CA HIS A 117 -14.98 -13.93 2.51
C HIS A 117 -16.24 -13.35 1.87
N ARG A 118 -16.41 -13.58 0.56
CA ARG A 118 -17.56 -13.18 -0.25
C ARG A 118 -18.48 -14.34 -0.57
N GLY A 119 -17.92 -15.53 -0.76
CA GLY A 119 -18.64 -16.77 -1.08
C GLY A 119 -17.75 -17.81 -1.74
N LEU A 120 -18.11 -19.08 -1.59
CA LEU A 120 -17.34 -20.23 -2.09
C LEU A 120 -17.32 -20.32 -3.63
N ASP A 121 -18.27 -19.70 -4.31
CA ASP A 121 -18.42 -19.68 -5.78
C ASP A 121 -17.76 -18.46 -6.45
N ARG A 122 -16.97 -17.70 -5.71
CA ARG A 122 -16.32 -16.48 -6.17
C ARG A 122 -14.82 -16.69 -6.39
N PRO A 123 -14.20 -15.97 -7.34
CA PRO A 123 -12.75 -15.98 -7.48
C PRO A 123 -12.09 -15.43 -6.22
N THR A 124 -10.84 -15.82 -5.99
CA THR A 124 -10.07 -15.40 -4.82
C THR A 124 -8.88 -14.54 -5.22
N VAL A 125 -8.64 -13.47 -4.46
CA VAL A 125 -7.50 -12.58 -4.65
C VAL A 125 -6.55 -12.73 -3.47
N LEU A 126 -5.36 -13.25 -3.73
CA LEU A 126 -4.23 -13.23 -2.79
C LEU A 126 -3.62 -11.83 -2.82
N HIS A 127 -3.85 -11.06 -1.76
CA HIS A 127 -3.27 -9.74 -1.59
C HIS A 127 -2.00 -9.82 -0.75
N THR A 128 -0.86 -9.72 -1.40
CA THR A 128 0.44 -9.70 -0.75
C THR A 128 0.77 -8.30 -0.29
N THR A 129 0.85 -8.07 1.03
CA THR A 129 1.14 -6.73 1.53
C THR A 129 2.59 -6.33 1.35
N GLY A 130 3.50 -7.30 1.40
CA GLY A 130 4.94 -7.07 1.49
C GLY A 130 5.41 -6.53 2.85
N TYR A 131 4.47 -6.19 3.74
CA TYR A 131 4.64 -5.58 5.06
C TYR A 131 3.66 -6.20 6.07
N ASN A 132 3.27 -5.42 7.07
CA ASN A 132 2.17 -5.78 7.96
C ASN A 132 0.83 -5.85 7.22
N VAL A 133 -0.02 -6.79 7.62
CA VAL A 133 -1.39 -6.86 7.13
C VAL A 133 -2.31 -5.99 7.99
N PRO A 134 -3.17 -5.14 7.39
CA PRO A 134 -4.22 -4.45 8.14
C PRO A 134 -5.17 -5.46 8.78
N ASP A 135 -5.54 -5.23 10.04
CA ASP A 135 -6.45 -6.08 10.80
C ASP A 135 -7.91 -5.62 10.73
N PHE A 136 -8.24 -4.82 9.71
CA PHE A 136 -9.59 -4.35 9.42
C PHE A 136 -9.99 -4.70 7.98
N PRO A 137 -11.30 -4.83 7.70
CA PRO A 137 -11.78 -5.22 6.38
C PRO A 137 -11.58 -4.11 5.33
N PHE A 138 -11.08 -4.50 4.15
CA PHE A 138 -10.93 -3.63 2.98
C PHE A 138 -10.93 -4.46 1.70
N ARG A 139 -11.17 -3.82 0.55
CA ARG A 139 -11.02 -4.47 -0.76
C ARG A 139 -9.89 -3.83 -1.56
N ALA A 140 -8.96 -4.64 -2.02
CA ALA A 140 -8.01 -4.25 -3.07
C ALA A 140 -8.76 -4.03 -4.41
N GLU A 141 -8.20 -3.23 -5.31
CA GLU A 141 -8.86 -2.93 -6.58
C GLU A 141 -9.20 -4.18 -7.41
N PRO A 142 -8.33 -5.21 -7.56
CA PRO A 142 -8.71 -6.45 -8.24
C PRO A 142 -9.87 -7.18 -7.57
N THR A 143 -9.91 -7.24 -6.23
CA THR A 143 -11.03 -7.85 -5.48
C THR A 143 -12.36 -7.16 -5.81
N ARG A 144 -12.34 -5.84 -5.89
CA ARG A 144 -13.48 -5.01 -6.28
C ARG A 144 -13.91 -5.26 -7.72
N ILE A 145 -12.96 -5.37 -8.65
CA ILE A 145 -13.22 -5.62 -10.08
C ILE A 145 -13.90 -6.97 -10.31
N VAL A 146 -13.53 -7.99 -9.54
CA VAL A 146 -14.05 -9.36 -9.72
C VAL A 146 -15.18 -9.74 -8.75
N ASP A 147 -15.51 -8.87 -7.78
CA ASP A 147 -16.46 -9.14 -6.67
C ASP A 147 -16.14 -10.48 -5.97
N GLY A 148 -14.84 -10.65 -5.62
CA GLY A 148 -14.27 -11.89 -5.12
C GLY A 148 -14.01 -11.92 -3.63
N ASN A 149 -13.44 -13.05 -3.17
CA ASN A 149 -12.81 -13.18 -1.87
C ASN A 149 -11.45 -12.48 -1.87
N GLN A 150 -10.93 -12.11 -0.69
CA GLN A 150 -9.58 -11.59 -0.54
C GLN A 150 -8.89 -12.23 0.65
N ILE A 151 -7.71 -12.79 0.40
CA ILE A 151 -6.79 -13.25 1.45
C ILE A 151 -5.63 -12.27 1.45
N SER A 152 -5.44 -11.54 2.56
CA SER A 152 -4.30 -10.63 2.70
C SER A 152 -3.27 -11.24 3.65
N THR A 153 -2.00 -11.21 3.24
CA THR A 153 -0.91 -11.90 3.93
C THR A 153 0.05 -10.90 4.58
N GLU A 154 0.42 -11.15 5.82
CA GLU A 154 1.55 -10.47 6.43
C GLU A 154 2.86 -11.06 5.92
N GLN A 155 3.81 -10.21 5.60
CA GLN A 155 5.13 -10.66 5.18
C GLN A 155 5.85 -11.27 6.38
N ARG A 156 6.54 -12.43 6.18
CA ARG A 156 7.38 -13.01 7.24
C ARG A 156 8.36 -11.99 7.81
N PHE A 157 8.68 -12.09 9.10
CA PHE A 157 9.51 -11.18 9.89
C PHE A 157 8.89 -9.82 10.23
N PHE A 158 7.75 -9.42 9.63
CA PHE A 158 6.97 -8.31 10.18
C PHE A 158 6.19 -8.79 11.40
N GLU A 159 6.07 -7.94 12.43
CA GLU A 159 5.34 -8.30 13.64
C GLU A 159 3.81 -8.32 13.41
N PRO A 160 3.12 -9.36 13.91
CA PRO A 160 3.60 -10.43 14.79
C PRO A 160 4.16 -11.67 14.07
N SER A 161 4.28 -11.69 12.75
CA SER A 161 4.68 -12.85 11.94
C SER A 161 6.21 -13.03 11.87
N ARG A 162 6.91 -12.77 12.99
CA ARG A 162 8.35 -12.96 13.11
C ARG A 162 8.67 -14.26 13.86
N PRO A 163 9.50 -15.17 13.27
CA PRO A 163 10.01 -16.32 14.00
C PRO A 163 10.74 -15.93 15.29
N ASN A 164 10.62 -16.71 16.34
CA ASN A 164 11.33 -16.48 17.58
C ASN A 164 11.99 -17.78 18.09
N PRO A 165 13.34 -17.88 18.11
CA PRO A 165 14.30 -16.82 17.75
C PRO A 165 14.28 -16.48 16.26
N ALA A 166 14.59 -15.22 15.92
CA ALA A 166 14.65 -14.75 14.53
C ALA A 166 16.00 -15.18 13.89
N ASP A 167 15.94 -16.09 12.95
CA ASP A 167 17.05 -16.38 12.04
C ASP A 167 16.90 -15.54 10.77
N TRP A 168 17.52 -14.37 10.73
CA TRP A 168 17.42 -13.43 9.61
C TRP A 168 17.91 -14.02 8.27
N SER A 169 18.70 -15.10 8.28
CA SER A 169 19.09 -15.78 7.04
C SER A 169 17.91 -16.46 6.31
N LYS A 170 16.74 -16.55 6.97
CA LYS A 170 15.50 -17.08 6.41
C LYS A 170 14.53 -15.99 5.95
N LEU A 171 14.99 -14.74 5.95
CA LEU A 171 14.27 -13.63 5.36
C LEU A 171 14.79 -13.38 3.95
N ASP A 172 14.32 -14.16 3.00
CA ASP A 172 14.61 -14.01 1.58
C ASP A 172 13.33 -14.11 0.72
N ILE A 173 13.44 -13.79 -0.56
CA ILE A 173 12.29 -13.75 -1.47
C ILE A 173 11.72 -15.13 -1.78
N GLU A 174 12.53 -16.19 -1.76
CA GLU A 174 12.09 -17.57 -2.03
C GLU A 174 11.30 -18.13 -0.84
N GLN A 175 11.79 -17.91 0.38
CA GLN A 175 11.07 -18.29 1.60
C GLN A 175 9.72 -17.58 1.70
N ALA A 176 9.67 -16.28 1.39
CA ALA A 176 8.40 -15.54 1.37
C ALA A 176 7.43 -16.03 0.28
N ALA A 177 7.94 -16.39 -0.90
CA ALA A 177 7.13 -16.99 -1.96
C ALA A 177 6.57 -18.35 -1.54
N ALA A 178 7.35 -19.16 -0.82
CA ALA A 178 6.93 -20.46 -0.29
C ALA A 178 5.84 -20.33 0.78
N ASP A 179 5.87 -19.27 1.61
CA ASP A 179 4.75 -18.97 2.52
C ASP A 179 3.43 -18.79 1.76
N HIS A 180 3.46 -17.99 0.67
CA HIS A 180 2.28 -17.74 -0.15
C HIS A 180 1.77 -19.00 -0.84
N HIS A 181 2.69 -19.83 -1.36
CA HIS A 181 2.36 -21.13 -1.94
C HIS A 181 1.59 -22.01 -0.95
N ARG A 182 2.09 -22.16 0.27
CA ARG A 182 1.39 -22.95 1.30
C ARG A 182 0.02 -22.41 1.68
N ILE A 183 -0.16 -21.08 1.63
CA ILE A 183 -1.48 -20.47 1.87
C ILE A 183 -2.44 -20.80 0.74
N VAL A 184 -2.00 -20.74 -0.53
CA VAL A 184 -2.83 -21.13 -1.69
C VAL A 184 -3.18 -22.60 -1.60
N ASP A 185 -2.21 -23.49 -1.44
CA ASP A 185 -2.41 -24.94 -1.33
C ASP A 185 -3.37 -25.31 -0.19
N ALA A 186 -3.28 -24.64 0.97
CA ALA A 186 -4.17 -24.91 2.10
C ALA A 186 -5.62 -24.46 1.88
N LEU A 187 -5.87 -23.47 1.03
CA LEU A 187 -7.18 -22.85 0.82
C LEU A 187 -7.83 -23.19 -0.51
N ASP A 188 -7.11 -23.83 -1.45
CA ASP A 188 -7.60 -24.17 -2.79
C ASP A 188 -8.80 -25.14 -2.76
N ASP A 189 -8.82 -26.12 -1.85
CA ASP A 189 -9.95 -27.01 -1.64
C ASP A 189 -11.24 -26.28 -1.18
N ILE A 190 -11.09 -25.09 -0.56
CA ILE A 190 -12.21 -24.25 -0.15
C ILE A 190 -12.63 -23.32 -1.28
N TYR A 191 -11.66 -22.71 -1.97
CA TYR A 191 -11.85 -21.71 -3.01
C TYR A 191 -11.39 -22.25 -4.37
N SER A 192 -12.19 -23.12 -4.94
CA SER A 192 -11.88 -23.86 -6.20
C SER A 192 -12.09 -23.03 -7.47
N ARG A 193 -12.38 -21.72 -7.37
CA ARG A 193 -12.45 -20.80 -8.51
C ARG A 193 -11.07 -20.22 -8.78
N GLU A 194 -10.97 -19.44 -9.84
CA GLU A 194 -9.73 -18.82 -10.28
C GLU A 194 -9.10 -17.96 -9.16
N TRP A 195 -7.78 -18.04 -9.06
CA TRP A 195 -6.96 -17.26 -8.12
C TRP A 195 -6.21 -16.15 -8.83
N LEU A 196 -6.32 -14.94 -8.31
CA LEU A 196 -5.49 -13.81 -8.70
C LEU A 196 -4.53 -13.45 -7.57
N SER A 197 -3.37 -12.88 -7.89
CA SER A 197 -2.51 -12.23 -6.89
C SER A 197 -2.38 -10.74 -7.17
N THR A 198 -2.22 -9.95 -6.11
CA THR A 198 -2.02 -8.50 -6.21
C THR A 198 -1.27 -7.95 -5.03
N GLY A 199 -0.61 -6.82 -5.25
CA GLY A 199 0.03 -6.02 -4.23
C GLY A 199 0.52 -4.71 -4.81
N ALA A 200 0.92 -3.78 -3.94
CA ALA A 200 1.47 -2.50 -4.35
C ALA A 200 2.85 -2.29 -3.71
N SER A 201 3.75 -1.60 -4.40
CA SER A 201 5.11 -1.36 -3.92
C SER A 201 5.81 -2.71 -3.61
N LYS A 202 6.42 -2.86 -2.44
CA LYS A 202 6.96 -4.15 -1.99
C LYS A 202 5.93 -5.29 -2.06
N GLY A 203 4.65 -5.03 -1.82
CA GLY A 203 3.59 -6.01 -2.03
C GLY A 203 3.45 -6.43 -3.49
N GLY A 204 3.61 -5.48 -4.43
CA GLY A 204 3.68 -5.75 -5.86
C GLY A 204 4.88 -6.62 -6.22
N MET A 205 6.08 -6.29 -5.69
CA MET A 205 7.28 -7.13 -5.82
C MET A 205 7.01 -8.55 -5.30
N THR A 206 6.42 -8.68 -4.12
CA THR A 206 6.13 -9.97 -3.47
C THR A 206 5.20 -10.83 -4.31
N SER A 207 4.16 -10.25 -4.96
CA SER A 207 3.27 -11.00 -5.87
C SER A 207 4.01 -11.48 -7.13
N VAL A 208 4.96 -10.69 -7.64
CA VAL A 208 5.83 -11.09 -8.77
C VAL A 208 6.75 -12.24 -8.36
N TYR A 209 7.35 -12.18 -7.17
CA TYR A 209 8.24 -13.24 -6.67
C TYR A 209 7.48 -14.55 -6.45
N HIS A 210 6.31 -14.50 -5.83
CA HIS A 210 5.45 -15.66 -5.71
C HIS A 210 5.16 -16.28 -7.08
N ARG A 211 4.76 -15.47 -8.06
CA ARG A 211 4.49 -15.93 -9.42
C ARG A 211 5.73 -16.53 -10.11
N ARG A 212 6.95 -16.01 -9.80
CA ARG A 212 8.21 -16.55 -10.34
C ARG A 212 8.52 -17.94 -9.81
N PHE A 213 8.35 -18.17 -8.51
CA PHE A 213 8.70 -19.45 -7.89
C PHE A 213 7.58 -20.49 -8.00
N TYR A 214 6.33 -20.06 -7.99
CA TYR A 214 5.12 -20.91 -8.04
C TYR A 214 4.17 -20.43 -9.15
N PRO A 215 4.54 -20.64 -10.41
CA PRO A 215 3.79 -20.07 -11.54
C PRO A 215 2.40 -20.67 -11.74
N ASP A 216 2.13 -21.84 -11.20
CA ASP A 216 0.87 -22.58 -11.37
C ASP A 216 -0.16 -22.28 -10.28
N ASP A 217 0.21 -21.59 -9.19
CA ASP A 217 -0.69 -21.27 -8.08
C ASP A 217 -1.75 -20.22 -8.45
N ILE A 218 -1.48 -19.37 -9.42
CA ILE A 218 -2.22 -18.13 -9.68
C ILE A 218 -2.58 -18.03 -11.16
N ASP A 219 -3.86 -17.73 -11.47
CA ASP A 219 -4.35 -17.52 -12.83
C ASP A 219 -3.98 -16.16 -13.43
N GLY A 220 -3.73 -15.16 -12.59
CA GLY A 220 -3.29 -13.83 -13.04
C GLY A 220 -2.71 -13.00 -11.92
N THR A 221 -1.65 -12.23 -12.22
CA THR A 221 -0.97 -11.35 -11.25
C THR A 221 -1.12 -9.88 -11.65
N ILE A 222 -1.52 -9.04 -10.71
CA ILE A 222 -1.67 -7.60 -10.87
C ILE A 222 -0.73 -6.90 -9.88
N ALA A 223 0.39 -6.39 -10.39
CA ALA A 223 1.41 -5.70 -9.61
C ALA A 223 1.32 -4.19 -9.84
N TYR A 224 1.13 -3.44 -8.77
CA TYR A 224 1.05 -1.98 -8.80
C TYR A 224 2.34 -1.38 -8.29
N VAL A 225 2.88 -0.39 -9.01
CA VAL A 225 4.04 0.42 -8.61
C VAL A 225 5.15 -0.43 -7.99
N ALA A 226 5.40 -1.60 -8.61
CA ALA A 226 6.32 -2.59 -8.11
C ALA A 226 7.76 -2.22 -8.49
N PRO A 227 8.64 -1.90 -7.53
CA PRO A 227 10.05 -1.65 -7.79
C PRO A 227 10.76 -2.85 -8.44
N ASN A 228 11.76 -2.57 -9.27
CA ASN A 228 12.57 -3.58 -9.96
C ASN A 228 14.02 -3.09 -10.12
N ASP A 229 14.70 -2.89 -9.02
CA ASP A 229 16.14 -2.63 -9.05
C ASP A 229 16.87 -3.89 -9.48
N VAL A 230 17.14 -3.98 -10.79
CA VAL A 230 17.70 -5.19 -11.41
C VAL A 230 19.15 -5.39 -11.03
N ARG A 231 19.88 -4.31 -10.87
CA ARG A 231 21.31 -4.32 -10.58
C ARG A 231 21.65 -3.19 -9.65
N ASP A 232 21.59 -3.47 -8.39
CA ASP A 232 22.16 -2.60 -7.36
C ASP A 232 23.50 -1.99 -7.84
N HIS A 233 23.68 -0.70 -7.81
CA HIS A 233 24.77 0.12 -8.38
C HIS A 233 24.70 0.49 -9.88
N GLU A 234 23.63 0.15 -10.60
CA GLU A 234 23.43 0.54 -12.01
C GLU A 234 22.27 1.55 -12.15
N ASP A 235 22.33 2.62 -11.38
CA ASP A 235 21.21 3.51 -11.07
C ASP A 235 20.98 4.63 -12.10
N SER A 236 21.55 4.53 -13.29
CA SER A 236 21.41 5.56 -14.34
C SER A 236 19.95 5.87 -14.70
N ALA A 237 19.06 4.89 -14.62
CA ALA A 237 17.64 5.08 -14.88
C ALA A 237 16.95 5.97 -13.84
N TYR A 238 17.32 5.83 -12.58
CA TYR A 238 16.80 6.69 -11.49
C TYR A 238 17.31 8.12 -11.63
N LEU A 239 18.60 8.30 -11.92
CA LEU A 239 19.16 9.63 -12.18
C LEU A 239 18.50 10.31 -13.39
N GLU A 240 18.30 9.56 -14.50
CA GLU A 240 17.57 10.06 -15.67
C GLU A 240 16.10 10.41 -15.36
N PHE A 241 15.47 9.68 -14.44
CA PHE A 241 14.11 9.98 -14.00
C PHE A 241 14.05 11.36 -13.34
N PHE A 242 14.95 11.64 -12.38
CA PHE A 242 15.00 12.93 -11.69
C PHE A 242 15.40 14.08 -12.61
N ASP A 243 16.12 13.84 -13.70
CA ASP A 243 16.39 14.84 -14.72
C ASP A 243 15.14 15.23 -15.55
N LYS A 244 14.08 14.42 -15.54
CA LYS A 244 12.94 14.54 -16.47
C LYS A 244 11.57 14.57 -15.80
N VAL A 245 11.46 14.19 -14.53
CA VAL A 245 10.17 14.06 -13.86
C VAL A 245 9.45 15.40 -13.73
N GLY A 246 8.11 15.37 -13.90
CA GLY A 246 7.26 16.53 -13.84
C GLY A 246 7.11 17.24 -15.17
N ALA A 247 6.08 18.07 -15.28
CA ALA A 247 5.80 18.90 -16.45
C ALA A 247 6.48 20.27 -16.34
N ASP A 248 6.83 20.74 -15.13
CA ASP A 248 7.46 22.02 -14.86
C ASP A 248 8.89 21.85 -14.30
N PRO A 249 9.92 22.13 -15.08
CA PRO A 249 11.32 22.09 -14.61
C PRO A 249 11.60 22.97 -13.39
N ALA A 250 10.80 24.01 -13.16
CA ALA A 250 10.97 24.87 -11.99
C ALA A 250 10.70 24.13 -10.67
N CYS A 251 9.90 23.05 -10.70
CA CYS A 251 9.66 22.22 -9.55
C CYS A 251 10.94 21.52 -9.05
N GLN A 252 11.67 20.90 -9.97
CA GLN A 252 12.93 20.23 -9.65
C GLN A 252 13.98 21.22 -9.14
N GLN A 253 14.07 22.38 -9.77
CA GLN A 253 14.98 23.44 -9.31
C GLN A 253 14.63 23.89 -7.88
N SER A 254 13.34 24.08 -7.57
CA SER A 254 12.92 24.47 -6.22
C SER A 254 13.25 23.42 -5.15
N LEU A 255 13.13 22.13 -5.49
CA LEU A 255 13.52 21.04 -4.58
C LEU A 255 15.04 20.99 -4.39
N ALA A 256 15.82 21.19 -5.46
CA ALA A 256 17.26 21.24 -5.38
C ALA A 256 17.75 22.46 -4.57
N ASP A 257 17.15 23.64 -4.78
CA ASP A 257 17.44 24.84 -3.99
C ASP A 257 17.10 24.65 -2.51
N LEU A 258 16.00 23.96 -2.20
CA LEU A 258 15.62 23.60 -0.83
C LEU A 258 16.65 22.67 -0.17
N GLN A 259 17.15 21.66 -0.88
CA GLN A 259 18.20 20.76 -0.37
C GLN A 259 19.48 21.55 -0.06
N LEU A 260 19.92 22.38 -1.00
CA LEU A 260 21.12 23.23 -0.84
C LEU A 260 20.99 24.15 0.39
N GLU A 261 19.91 24.94 0.46
CA GLU A 261 19.64 25.85 1.57
C GLU A 261 19.55 25.11 2.91
N SER A 262 18.91 23.93 2.93
CA SER A 262 18.80 23.12 4.14
C SER A 262 20.16 22.66 4.66
N LEU A 263 21.06 22.23 3.77
CA LEU A 263 22.41 21.80 4.14
C LEU A 263 23.31 22.97 4.49
N GLU A 264 23.19 24.14 3.85
CA GLU A 264 23.90 25.37 4.23
C GLU A 264 23.49 25.88 5.62
N ARG A 265 22.22 25.69 5.99
CA ARG A 265 21.67 26.04 7.31
C ARG A 265 21.63 24.87 8.29
N ARG A 266 22.47 23.86 8.07
CA ARG A 266 22.53 22.61 8.84
C ARG A 266 22.49 22.84 10.36
N ASP A 267 23.34 23.71 10.88
CA ASP A 267 23.46 23.93 12.34
C ASP A 267 22.13 24.39 12.97
N GLU A 268 21.37 25.23 12.26
CA GLU A 268 20.07 25.72 12.72
C GLU A 268 19.01 24.60 12.67
N LEU A 269 18.96 23.84 11.56
CA LEU A 269 17.98 22.81 11.32
C LEU A 269 18.25 21.58 12.19
N VAL A 270 19.51 21.13 12.31
CA VAL A 270 19.88 20.06 13.23
C VAL A 270 19.51 20.43 14.66
N GLY A 271 19.85 21.66 15.11
CA GLY A 271 19.45 22.11 16.43
C GLY A 271 17.93 22.20 16.63
N HIS A 272 17.14 22.43 15.57
CA HIS A 272 15.68 22.33 15.61
C HIS A 272 15.24 20.87 15.83
N TYR A 273 15.77 19.93 15.06
CA TYR A 273 15.43 18.52 15.11
C TYR A 273 15.93 17.81 16.39
N GLU A 274 17.10 18.17 16.91
CA GLU A 274 17.59 17.67 18.20
C GLU A 274 16.65 18.03 19.35
N ARG A 275 16.15 19.28 19.39
CA ARG A 275 15.19 19.70 20.42
C ARG A 275 13.88 18.92 20.31
N ARG A 276 13.42 18.69 19.09
CA ARG A 276 12.20 17.89 18.84
C ARG A 276 12.42 16.44 19.22
N ALA A 277 13.50 15.80 18.79
CA ALA A 277 13.85 14.44 19.15
C ALA A 277 13.93 14.26 20.65
N ALA A 278 14.55 15.20 21.39
CA ALA A 278 14.58 15.16 22.84
C ALA A 278 13.19 15.28 23.49
N ALA A 279 12.29 16.04 22.89
CA ALA A 279 10.91 16.19 23.39
C ALA A 279 10.04 14.94 23.15
N GLU A 280 10.22 14.28 21.99
CA GLU A 280 9.46 13.10 21.56
C GLU A 280 10.12 11.78 22.01
N GLY A 281 11.38 11.82 22.50
CA GLY A 281 12.13 10.64 22.93
C GLY A 281 12.73 9.83 21.78
N TRP A 282 12.96 10.46 20.63
CA TRP A 282 13.60 9.80 19.49
C TRP A 282 15.10 9.63 19.70
N THR A 283 15.63 8.48 19.28
CA THR A 283 17.04 8.13 19.30
C THR A 283 17.52 7.73 17.90
N PHE A 284 18.85 7.65 17.71
CA PHE A 284 19.45 7.36 16.41
C PHE A 284 20.63 6.40 16.52
N ASP A 285 20.89 5.89 17.72
CA ASP A 285 22.13 5.15 18.04
C ASP A 285 22.17 3.75 17.41
N ARG A 286 21.03 3.21 17.00
CA ARG A 286 20.92 1.83 16.47
C ARG A 286 21.02 1.76 14.95
N THR A 287 20.82 2.88 14.25
CA THR A 287 20.79 2.96 12.78
C THR A 287 21.74 4.07 12.30
N LEU A 288 21.26 5.28 12.07
CA LEU A 288 22.01 6.39 11.45
C LEU A 288 23.08 7.03 12.36
N GLY A 289 23.10 6.73 13.64
CA GLY A 289 24.13 7.14 14.60
C GLY A 289 23.97 8.54 15.21
N SER A 290 23.24 9.46 14.56
CA SER A 290 23.04 10.83 15.09
C SER A 290 21.84 11.53 14.45
N ALA A 291 21.32 12.57 15.13
CA ALA A 291 20.32 13.46 14.56
C ALA A 291 20.85 14.24 13.35
N ASP A 292 22.15 14.52 13.27
CA ASP A 292 22.80 15.17 12.12
C ASP A 292 22.80 14.28 10.89
N ALA A 293 23.10 12.99 11.05
CA ALA A 293 23.01 12.01 9.96
C ALA A 293 21.56 11.78 9.52
N ALA A 294 20.62 11.68 10.47
CA ALA A 294 19.18 11.57 10.18
C ALA A 294 18.65 12.80 9.42
N PHE A 295 19.12 13.99 9.79
CA PHE A 295 18.78 15.23 9.07
C PHE A 295 19.35 15.23 7.64
N GLU A 296 20.57 14.77 7.44
CA GLU A 296 21.14 14.67 6.08
C GLU A 296 20.34 13.74 5.22
N MET A 297 19.96 12.56 5.73
CA MET A 297 19.07 11.63 5.03
C MET A 297 17.72 12.25 4.69
N LEU A 298 17.09 12.94 5.65
CA LEU A 298 15.82 13.65 5.41
C LEU A 298 15.93 14.61 4.21
N VAL A 299 17.01 15.39 4.14
CA VAL A 299 17.24 16.38 3.08
C VAL A 299 17.50 15.68 1.74
N VAL A 300 18.39 14.69 1.74
CA VAL A 300 18.79 13.96 0.52
C VAL A 300 17.59 13.23 -0.09
N ASP A 301 16.75 12.63 0.75
CA ASP A 301 15.59 11.85 0.32
C ASP A 301 14.35 12.69 -0.03
N THR A 302 14.31 13.96 0.36
CA THR A 302 13.14 14.84 0.14
C THR A 302 12.64 14.86 -1.32
N PRO A 303 13.47 14.94 -2.39
CA PRO A 303 12.97 14.88 -3.76
C PRO A 303 12.34 13.53 -4.12
N TRP A 304 12.89 12.42 -3.62
CA TRP A 304 12.32 11.10 -3.80
C TRP A 304 10.94 11.00 -3.16
N ALA A 305 10.85 11.29 -1.86
CA ALA A 305 9.60 11.29 -1.10
C ALA A 305 8.55 12.24 -1.71
N PHE A 306 9.01 13.39 -2.24
CA PHE A 306 8.12 14.32 -2.94
C PHE A 306 7.47 13.65 -4.15
N TRP A 307 8.23 13.16 -5.10
CA TRP A 307 7.69 12.57 -6.33
C TRP A 307 6.96 11.24 -6.07
N GLN A 308 7.37 10.51 -5.05
CA GLN A 308 6.68 9.29 -4.64
C GLN A 308 5.26 9.54 -4.11
N TYR A 309 5.04 10.63 -3.34
CA TYR A 309 3.79 10.78 -2.61
C TYR A 309 3.05 12.10 -2.84
N GLN A 310 3.72 13.14 -3.35
CA GLN A 310 3.09 14.44 -3.55
C GLN A 310 2.60 14.61 -4.99
N PRO A 311 1.51 15.35 -5.23
CA PRO A 311 1.17 15.82 -6.56
C PRO A 311 2.11 16.95 -6.98
N GLU A 312 2.48 17.02 -8.26
CA GLU A 312 3.36 18.09 -8.79
C GLU A 312 2.88 19.50 -8.43
N ALA A 313 1.55 19.73 -8.38
CA ALA A 313 1.01 21.03 -7.96
C ALA A 313 1.50 21.51 -6.59
N ARG A 314 2.04 20.61 -5.77
CA ARG A 314 2.63 20.93 -4.49
C ARG A 314 3.98 21.67 -4.57
N CYS A 315 4.62 21.67 -5.74
CA CYS A 315 5.84 22.45 -6.00
C CYS A 315 5.68 23.94 -5.67
N ALA A 316 4.48 24.48 -5.88
CA ALA A 316 4.18 25.87 -5.51
C ALA A 316 4.27 26.16 -3.98
N GLN A 317 4.43 25.13 -3.15
CA GLN A 317 4.53 25.22 -1.69
C GLN A 317 5.95 24.93 -1.19
N VAL A 318 6.89 24.61 -2.07
CA VAL A 318 8.30 24.46 -1.71
C VAL A 318 8.80 25.81 -1.14
N PRO A 319 9.36 25.82 0.07
CA PRO A 319 9.89 27.06 0.68
C PRO A 319 10.95 27.72 -0.20
N ALA A 320 10.88 29.04 -0.31
CA ALA A 320 11.97 29.81 -0.94
C ALA A 320 13.22 29.78 -0.07
N THR A 321 14.39 30.09 -0.64
CA THR A 321 15.67 30.04 0.06
C THR A 321 15.77 31.07 1.23
N ASP A 322 14.96 32.12 1.22
CA ASP A 322 14.84 33.08 2.31
C ASP A 322 13.79 32.76 3.37
N ALA A 323 13.13 31.57 3.25
CA ALA A 323 12.15 31.11 4.23
C ALA A 323 12.78 30.88 5.60
N SER A 324 11.99 30.97 6.65
CA SER A 324 12.46 30.70 8.01
C SER A 324 12.82 29.21 8.21
N THR A 325 13.72 28.94 9.18
CA THR A 325 14.07 27.58 9.61
C THR A 325 12.83 26.74 9.94
N ALA A 326 11.82 27.36 10.54
CA ALA A 326 10.57 26.68 10.90
C ALA A 326 9.72 26.30 9.65
N GLU A 327 9.70 27.12 8.61
CA GLU A 327 8.98 26.83 7.37
C GLU A 327 9.68 25.74 6.58
N ILE A 328 11.02 25.77 6.49
CA ILE A 328 11.81 24.71 5.86
C ILE A 328 11.58 23.38 6.60
N ALA A 329 11.76 23.35 7.92
CA ALA A 329 11.57 22.16 8.71
C ALA A 329 10.14 21.58 8.58
N ALA A 330 9.12 22.45 8.58
CA ALA A 330 7.73 22.00 8.41
C ALA A 330 7.47 21.37 7.05
N PHE A 331 8.09 21.86 5.98
CA PHE A 331 7.96 21.28 4.65
C PHE A 331 8.70 19.94 4.55
N LEU A 332 9.93 19.85 5.05
CA LEU A 332 10.71 18.61 5.10
C LEU A 332 9.95 17.51 5.88
N ASP A 333 9.38 17.88 7.05
CA ASP A 333 8.57 16.97 7.86
C ASP A 333 7.31 16.49 7.13
N ASP A 334 6.63 17.39 6.43
CA ASP A 334 5.40 17.02 5.72
C ASP A 334 5.68 16.19 4.47
N VAL A 335 6.84 16.31 3.85
CA VAL A 335 7.23 15.54 2.65
C VAL A 335 7.89 14.21 3.01
N ALA A 336 8.93 14.22 3.83
CA ALA A 336 9.74 13.05 4.13
C ALA A 336 9.65 12.59 5.61
N GLY A 337 9.44 13.52 6.57
CA GLY A 337 9.17 13.18 7.97
C GLY A 337 10.41 12.78 8.76
N PHE A 338 10.99 13.72 9.56
CA PHE A 338 12.19 13.45 10.33
C PHE A 338 12.10 12.29 11.32
N GLU A 339 10.89 12.06 11.91
CA GLU A 339 10.64 10.93 12.82
C GLU A 339 11.04 9.61 12.20
N PHE A 340 10.78 9.44 10.89
CA PHE A 340 11.07 8.21 10.17
C PHE A 340 12.54 7.78 10.29
N TYR A 341 13.47 8.73 10.29
CA TYR A 341 14.92 8.49 10.36
C TYR A 341 15.43 8.22 11.79
N SER A 342 14.54 8.17 12.78
CA SER A 342 14.88 7.75 14.15
C SER A 342 14.86 6.22 14.29
N ASP A 343 15.49 5.69 15.34
CA ASP A 343 15.42 4.25 15.68
C ASP A 343 13.97 3.76 15.84
N GLN A 344 13.08 4.61 16.36
CA GLN A 344 11.67 4.32 16.54
C GLN A 344 10.90 4.31 15.23
N GLY A 345 11.18 5.25 14.34
CA GLY A 345 10.54 5.37 13.03
C GLY A 345 10.97 4.28 12.05
N THR A 346 12.24 3.87 12.08
CA THR A 346 12.76 2.80 11.23
C THR A 346 12.42 1.39 11.73
N ALA A 347 12.20 1.22 13.05
CA ALA A 347 11.98 -0.10 13.66
C ALA A 347 10.89 -0.95 12.96
N PRO A 348 9.73 -0.43 12.54
CA PRO A 348 8.72 -1.20 11.82
C PRO A 348 9.18 -1.67 10.44
N TYR A 349 10.22 -1.05 9.86
CA TYR A 349 10.69 -1.28 8.49
C TYR A 349 12.04 -2.03 8.42
N VAL A 350 12.63 -2.39 9.55
CA VAL A 350 13.91 -3.15 9.59
C VAL A 350 13.87 -4.40 8.72
N THR A 351 12.76 -5.12 8.70
CA THR A 351 12.54 -6.29 7.84
C THR A 351 12.65 -5.94 6.35
N TYR A 352 12.11 -4.80 5.93
CA TYR A 352 12.24 -4.33 4.57
C TYR A 352 13.69 -3.98 4.25
N TYR A 353 14.34 -3.15 5.08
CA TYR A 353 15.70 -2.71 4.84
C TYR A 353 16.70 -3.86 4.86
N PHE A 354 16.48 -4.88 5.70
CA PHE A 354 17.26 -6.10 5.63
C PHE A 354 17.14 -6.79 4.25
N GLN A 355 15.92 -6.88 3.70
CA GLN A 355 15.75 -7.43 2.35
C GLN A 355 16.34 -6.52 1.26
N ALA A 356 16.23 -5.20 1.41
CA ALA A 356 16.89 -4.25 0.51
C ALA A 356 18.41 -4.45 0.50
N ALA A 357 19.02 -4.49 1.68
CA ALA A 357 20.46 -4.70 1.86
C ALA A 357 20.97 -6.08 1.41
N THR A 358 20.09 -7.07 1.25
CA THR A 358 20.50 -8.46 0.95
C THR A 358 20.10 -8.96 -0.43
N GLN A 359 18.98 -8.46 -1.00
CA GLN A 359 18.45 -9.00 -2.25
C GLN A 359 17.78 -7.97 -3.18
N LEU A 360 17.09 -6.94 -2.63
CA LEU A 360 16.22 -6.09 -3.46
C LEU A 360 16.94 -4.89 -4.07
N GLY A 361 18.08 -4.46 -3.46
CA GLY A 361 18.79 -3.26 -3.83
C GLY A 361 18.22 -1.98 -3.19
N SER A 362 18.95 -0.89 -3.40
CA SER A 362 18.60 0.45 -2.92
C SER A 362 19.04 1.47 -3.97
N PRO A 363 18.10 2.15 -4.65
CA PRO A 363 18.44 3.12 -5.69
C PRO A 363 19.29 4.28 -5.17
N THR A 364 20.26 4.72 -5.99
CA THR A 364 21.07 5.90 -5.70
C THR A 364 20.22 7.17 -5.81
N LEU A 365 20.36 8.04 -4.80
CA LEU A 365 19.70 9.33 -4.77
C LEU A 365 20.52 10.40 -5.57
N PRO A 366 19.87 11.38 -6.23
CA PRO A 366 20.55 12.42 -7.00
C PRO A 366 21.19 13.48 -6.09
N THR A 367 22.44 13.32 -5.69
CA THR A 367 23.16 14.22 -4.76
C THR A 367 24.13 15.16 -5.43
N GLY A 368 24.48 14.99 -6.71
CA GLY A 368 25.59 15.66 -7.37
C GLY A 368 25.67 17.20 -7.22
N HIS A 369 24.53 17.87 -6.97
CA HIS A 369 24.49 19.32 -6.75
C HIS A 369 24.78 19.72 -5.28
N ILE A 370 24.82 18.77 -4.35
CA ILE A 370 25.03 18.96 -2.90
C ILE A 370 26.19 18.13 -2.34
N ASP A 371 26.91 17.36 -3.16
CA ASP A 371 27.97 16.43 -2.73
C ASP A 371 29.00 17.07 -1.80
N ASP A 372 29.41 18.32 -2.08
CA ASP A 372 30.39 19.06 -1.26
C ASP A 372 29.89 19.40 0.17
N LEU A 373 28.58 19.27 0.43
CA LEU A 373 27.94 19.58 1.72
C LEU A 373 27.61 18.32 2.53
N LEU A 374 27.72 17.14 1.93
CA LEU A 374 27.42 15.89 2.60
C LEU A 374 28.51 15.52 3.62
N ARG A 375 28.08 15.04 4.78
CA ARG A 375 28.94 14.55 5.86
C ARG A 375 28.90 13.01 5.97
N TYR A 376 27.83 12.40 5.49
CA TYR A 376 27.53 10.97 5.63
C TYR A 376 27.21 10.29 4.27
N PRO A 377 28.02 10.50 3.21
CA PRO A 377 27.69 10.05 1.87
C PRO A 377 27.62 8.52 1.71
N ASP A 378 28.14 7.75 2.68
CA ASP A 378 28.13 6.28 2.66
C ASP A 378 26.86 5.68 3.34
N GLN A 379 25.91 6.51 3.81
CA GLN A 379 24.74 6.06 4.57
C GLN A 379 23.43 6.03 3.74
N PHE A 380 23.51 5.97 2.42
CA PHE A 380 22.32 6.00 1.55
C PHE A 380 21.79 4.61 1.15
N GLY A 381 22.48 3.55 1.55
CA GLY A 381 22.06 2.17 1.28
C GLY A 381 21.04 1.64 2.31
N GLY A 382 20.33 0.59 1.95
CA GLY A 382 19.36 -0.06 2.84
C GLY A 382 19.97 -0.59 4.14
N ASP A 383 21.24 -0.96 4.13
CA ASP A 383 21.99 -1.44 5.29
C ASP A 383 22.12 -0.39 6.41
N ALA A 384 22.12 0.92 6.08
CA ALA A 384 22.16 1.99 7.07
C ALA A 384 20.94 2.00 8.02
N TYR A 385 19.84 1.37 7.62
CA TYR A 385 18.61 1.26 8.40
C TYR A 385 18.43 -0.07 9.11
N VAL A 386 19.41 -0.99 8.99
CA VAL A 386 19.41 -2.25 9.74
C VAL A 386 20.23 -2.05 11.01
N PRO A 387 19.64 -2.31 12.21
CA PRO A 387 20.38 -2.22 13.45
C PRO A 387 21.65 -3.07 13.47
N ASP A 388 22.74 -2.56 14.06
CA ASP A 388 24.07 -3.20 14.13
C ASP A 388 24.06 -4.60 14.76
N ASP A 389 23.06 -4.92 15.59
CA ASP A 389 22.91 -6.23 16.22
C ASP A 389 22.30 -7.30 15.29
N ILE A 390 21.87 -6.91 14.09
CA ILE A 390 21.37 -7.82 13.05
C ILE A 390 22.46 -8.00 11.98
N PRO A 391 23.07 -9.19 11.86
CA PRO A 391 24.11 -9.41 10.87
C PRO A 391 23.54 -9.42 9.46
N VAL A 392 23.97 -8.47 8.62
CA VAL A 392 23.60 -8.39 7.20
C VAL A 392 24.59 -9.23 6.38
N PRO A 393 24.14 -10.28 5.68
CA PRO A 393 25.01 -11.06 4.78
C PRO A 393 25.39 -10.27 3.53
N ALA A 394 26.34 -10.80 2.74
CA ALA A 394 26.67 -10.19 1.46
C ALA A 394 25.45 -10.17 0.52
N PHE A 395 25.29 -9.07 -0.21
CA PHE A 395 24.20 -8.87 -1.17
C PHE A 395 24.15 -9.96 -2.27
N ASP A 396 23.00 -10.58 -2.47
CA ASP A 396 22.78 -11.57 -3.53
C ASP A 396 22.50 -10.89 -4.88
N ARG A 397 23.55 -10.63 -5.62
CA ARG A 397 23.50 -9.99 -6.95
C ARG A 397 22.74 -10.78 -8.02
N ARG A 398 22.20 -11.97 -7.70
CA ARG A 398 21.48 -12.81 -8.65
C ARG A 398 19.97 -12.73 -8.49
N ALA A 399 19.51 -12.36 -7.31
CA ALA A 399 18.10 -12.38 -6.96
C ALA A 399 17.25 -11.56 -7.96
N MET A 400 17.48 -10.27 -8.04
CA MET A 400 16.68 -9.40 -8.91
C MET A 400 16.92 -9.65 -10.41
N PRO A 401 18.17 -9.89 -10.90
CA PRO A 401 18.36 -10.30 -12.31
C PRO A 401 17.63 -11.57 -12.71
N ASP A 402 17.48 -12.56 -11.80
CA ASP A 402 16.71 -13.79 -12.08
C ASP A 402 15.21 -13.46 -12.22
N ILE A 403 14.66 -12.64 -11.32
CA ILE A 403 13.26 -12.21 -11.36
C ILE A 403 12.97 -11.43 -12.64
N ASP A 404 13.75 -10.36 -12.96
CA ASP A 404 13.55 -9.56 -14.17
C ASP A 404 13.65 -10.41 -15.43
N HIS A 405 14.68 -11.29 -15.50
CA HIS A 405 14.83 -12.20 -16.63
C HIS A 405 13.63 -13.12 -16.82
N TRP A 406 13.11 -13.70 -15.73
CA TRP A 406 11.96 -14.58 -15.77
C TRP A 406 10.70 -13.81 -16.22
N VAL A 407 10.44 -12.64 -15.65
CA VAL A 407 9.32 -11.78 -16.08
C VAL A 407 9.43 -11.49 -17.58
N TYR A 408 10.60 -11.06 -18.05
CA TYR A 408 10.80 -10.76 -19.47
C TYR A 408 10.60 -11.97 -20.39
N LYS A 409 11.02 -13.16 -19.98
CA LYS A 409 10.99 -14.38 -20.80
C LYS A 409 9.71 -15.19 -20.66
N SER A 410 9.14 -15.25 -19.49
CA SER A 410 8.18 -16.28 -19.10
C SER A 410 6.86 -15.76 -18.56
N SER A 411 6.75 -14.44 -18.24
CA SER A 411 5.52 -13.89 -17.70
C SER A 411 4.31 -14.17 -18.58
N GLU A 412 3.25 -14.66 -18.00
CA GLU A 412 1.95 -14.92 -18.59
C GLU A 412 0.84 -14.46 -17.66
N ARG A 413 -0.18 -13.79 -18.19
CA ARG A 413 -1.27 -13.23 -17.41
C ARG A 413 -0.77 -12.38 -16.23
N MET A 414 0.13 -11.44 -16.54
CA MET A 414 0.67 -10.46 -15.60
C MET A 414 0.38 -9.04 -16.08
N LEU A 415 -0.11 -8.22 -15.18
CA LEU A 415 -0.40 -6.80 -15.38
C LEU A 415 0.44 -5.98 -14.42
N PHE A 416 1.21 -5.04 -14.96
CA PHE A 416 1.95 -4.03 -14.22
C PHE A 416 1.30 -2.66 -14.43
N VAL A 417 1.10 -1.92 -13.35
CA VAL A 417 0.56 -0.55 -13.38
C VAL A 417 1.49 0.35 -12.60
N ASP A 418 2.13 1.29 -13.29
CA ASP A 418 3.11 2.21 -12.72
C ASP A 418 2.61 3.66 -12.79
N GLY A 419 3.17 4.55 -11.97
CA GLY A 419 2.94 5.99 -12.04
C GLY A 419 3.97 6.67 -12.94
N GLU A 420 3.55 7.66 -13.74
CA GLU A 420 4.46 8.45 -14.58
C GLU A 420 5.47 9.24 -13.73
N PHE A 421 5.05 9.71 -12.56
CA PHE A 421 5.86 10.52 -11.64
C PHE A 421 6.39 9.72 -10.44
N ASP A 422 6.29 8.40 -10.50
CA ASP A 422 6.80 7.52 -9.46
C ASP A 422 8.26 7.17 -9.70
N PRO A 423 9.21 7.58 -8.83
CA PRO A 423 10.62 7.26 -8.99
C PRO A 423 10.88 5.74 -9.01
N TRP A 424 10.08 4.93 -8.31
CA TRP A 424 10.20 3.48 -8.32
C TRP A 424 9.90 2.85 -9.68
N GLY A 425 9.20 3.57 -10.57
CA GLY A 425 8.92 3.15 -11.94
C GLY A 425 10.08 3.40 -12.91
N ALA A 426 11.21 3.99 -12.48
CA ALA A 426 12.36 4.27 -13.34
C ALA A 426 12.99 3.00 -13.91
N GLU A 427 13.15 1.95 -13.09
CA GLU A 427 13.51 0.61 -13.50
C GLU A 427 12.29 -0.32 -13.46
N ALA A 428 11.42 -0.25 -14.44
CA ALA A 428 10.20 -1.04 -14.44
C ALA A 428 10.40 -2.45 -15.02
N PHE A 429 9.57 -3.38 -14.56
CA PHE A 429 9.47 -4.70 -15.16
C PHE A 429 9.12 -4.63 -16.64
N ARG A 430 9.87 -5.35 -17.46
CA ARG A 430 9.67 -5.40 -18.92
C ARG A 430 8.90 -6.65 -19.30
N VAL A 431 7.78 -6.50 -20.00
CA VAL A 431 6.94 -7.61 -20.45
C VAL A 431 6.93 -7.72 -21.97
N ARG A 432 6.81 -8.94 -22.47
CA ARG A 432 6.58 -9.20 -23.91
C ARG A 432 5.09 -9.32 -24.19
N SER A 433 4.44 -8.21 -24.40
CA SER A 433 2.99 -8.05 -24.45
C SER A 433 2.26 -8.90 -25.51
N SER A 434 2.91 -9.35 -26.57
CA SER A 434 2.17 -9.83 -27.75
C SER A 434 1.85 -11.32 -27.78
N ARG A 435 2.34 -12.14 -26.86
CA ARG A 435 2.20 -13.61 -26.96
C ARG A 435 1.69 -14.32 -25.71
N ARG A 436 1.69 -13.67 -24.54
CA ARG A 436 1.42 -14.35 -23.26
C ARG A 436 0.44 -13.60 -22.38
N ASP A 437 -0.33 -12.68 -22.93
CA ASP A 437 -1.32 -11.92 -22.16
C ASP A 437 -0.69 -11.20 -20.95
N ALA A 438 0.53 -10.68 -21.13
CA ALA A 438 1.23 -9.84 -20.16
C ALA A 438 1.28 -8.39 -20.64
N MET A 439 1.02 -7.43 -19.76
CA MET A 439 0.91 -6.01 -20.12
C MET A 439 1.46 -5.12 -19.02
N ARG A 440 1.92 -3.94 -19.42
CA ARG A 440 2.36 -2.87 -18.54
C ARG A 440 1.71 -1.57 -18.99
N PHE A 441 1.11 -0.84 -18.07
CA PHE A 441 0.53 0.47 -18.29
C PHE A 441 1.12 1.49 -17.32
N VAL A 442 1.19 2.73 -17.78
CA VAL A 442 1.65 3.87 -16.97
C VAL A 442 0.48 4.85 -16.80
N ALA A 443 0.14 5.18 -15.56
CA ALA A 443 -0.91 6.13 -15.22
C ALA A 443 -0.39 7.56 -15.38
N PRO A 444 -0.93 8.39 -16.32
CA PRO A 444 -0.42 9.71 -16.59
C PRO A 444 -0.51 10.64 -15.37
N GLY A 445 0.60 11.31 -15.04
CA GLY A 445 0.69 12.25 -13.92
C GLY A 445 0.49 11.62 -12.53
N ALA A 446 0.40 10.30 -12.44
CA ALA A 446 0.27 9.60 -11.18
C ALA A 446 1.65 9.30 -10.56
N ASN A 447 1.69 9.31 -9.24
CA ASN A 447 2.84 8.93 -8.43
C ASN A 447 2.71 7.46 -7.95
N HIS A 448 3.35 7.10 -6.83
CA HIS A 448 3.31 5.76 -6.22
C HIS A 448 1.90 5.27 -5.82
N GLY A 449 0.91 6.12 -5.87
CA GLY A 449 -0.51 5.78 -5.71
C GLY A 449 -1.20 5.33 -7.00
N ALA A 450 -0.48 5.06 -8.11
CA ALA A 450 -1.07 4.65 -9.38
C ALA A 450 -1.84 3.33 -9.27
N ASP A 451 -2.98 3.25 -9.96
CA ASP A 451 -3.88 2.08 -10.02
C ASP A 451 -4.59 2.02 -11.39
N ILE A 452 -5.39 0.97 -11.62
CA ILE A 452 -6.14 0.81 -12.88
C ILE A 452 -7.12 1.97 -13.05
N ALA A 453 -7.73 2.48 -11.98
CA ALA A 453 -8.69 3.56 -12.05
C ALA A 453 -8.07 4.88 -12.57
N ARG A 454 -6.77 5.10 -12.35
CA ARG A 454 -6.01 6.28 -12.81
C ARG A 454 -5.47 6.17 -14.22
N LEU A 455 -5.54 5.01 -14.85
CA LEU A 455 -5.14 4.82 -16.24
C LEU A 455 -6.03 5.62 -17.21
N GLY A 456 -5.48 5.96 -18.37
CA GLY A 456 -6.25 6.47 -19.48
C GLY A 456 -7.40 5.52 -19.87
N ASN A 457 -8.48 6.05 -20.45
CA ASN A 457 -9.72 5.28 -20.67
C ASN A 457 -9.50 3.95 -21.42
N GLN A 458 -8.61 3.92 -22.42
CA GLN A 458 -8.33 2.73 -23.23
C GLN A 458 -7.58 1.68 -22.40
N ASP A 459 -6.52 2.08 -21.73
CA ASP A 459 -5.68 1.20 -20.91
C ASP A 459 -6.45 0.67 -19.70
N ARG A 460 -7.24 1.52 -19.05
CA ARG A 460 -8.13 1.12 -17.96
C ARG A 460 -9.13 0.05 -18.42
N ALA A 461 -9.75 0.23 -19.58
CA ALA A 461 -10.67 -0.77 -20.11
C ALA A 461 -9.95 -2.09 -20.42
N ALA A 462 -8.75 -2.03 -21.02
CA ALA A 462 -7.94 -3.21 -21.33
C ALA A 462 -7.47 -3.94 -20.07
N ALA A 463 -6.99 -3.20 -19.05
CA ALA A 463 -6.57 -3.75 -17.76
C ALA A 463 -7.74 -4.42 -17.03
N THR A 464 -8.89 -3.73 -16.91
CA THR A 464 -10.09 -4.28 -16.27
C THR A 464 -10.59 -5.55 -16.98
N ALA A 465 -10.61 -5.56 -18.31
CA ALA A 465 -11.00 -6.73 -19.07
C ALA A 465 -10.04 -7.91 -18.88
N ALA A 466 -8.73 -7.66 -18.77
CA ALA A 466 -7.75 -8.69 -18.49
C ALA A 466 -7.96 -9.31 -17.10
N VAL A 467 -8.09 -8.49 -16.06
CA VAL A 467 -8.33 -8.95 -14.68
C VAL A 467 -9.59 -9.83 -14.61
N ARG A 468 -10.70 -9.40 -15.22
CA ARG A 468 -11.94 -10.16 -15.26
C ARG A 468 -11.80 -11.48 -16.01
N ARG A 469 -11.13 -11.47 -17.15
CA ARG A 469 -10.90 -12.66 -17.96
C ARG A 469 -10.08 -13.71 -17.20
N TRP A 470 -9.01 -13.28 -16.51
CA TRP A 470 -8.18 -14.17 -15.71
C TRP A 470 -8.91 -14.77 -14.51
N ALA A 471 -9.86 -14.02 -13.96
CA ALA A 471 -10.73 -14.47 -12.86
C ALA A 471 -11.94 -15.27 -13.32
N GLY A 472 -12.09 -15.60 -14.61
CA GLY A 472 -13.25 -16.31 -15.13
C GLY A 472 -14.59 -15.56 -14.97
N VAL A 473 -14.55 -14.22 -14.80
CA VAL A 473 -15.75 -13.39 -14.61
C VAL A 473 -16.20 -12.83 -15.96
N ALA A 474 -17.47 -13.04 -16.31
CA ALA A 474 -18.05 -12.56 -17.57
C ALA A 474 -18.03 -11.02 -17.67
N ASP A 475 -17.90 -10.51 -18.90
CA ASP A 475 -17.86 -9.06 -19.18
C ASP A 475 -19.16 -8.30 -18.84
N GLU A 476 -20.27 -8.99 -18.63
CA GLU A 476 -21.58 -8.42 -18.31
C GLU A 476 -21.88 -8.40 -16.80
N VAL A 477 -21.25 -7.53 -16.07
CA VAL A 477 -21.96 -6.86 -14.97
C VAL A 477 -22.18 -5.41 -15.38
N THR A 478 -23.24 -5.19 -16.10
CA THR A 478 -23.78 -3.84 -16.30
C THR A 478 -24.07 -3.29 -14.91
N LEU A 479 -23.25 -2.36 -14.44
CA LEU A 479 -23.48 -1.58 -13.21
C LEU A 479 -24.79 -0.79 -13.39
N ARG A 480 -25.93 -1.42 -13.10
CA ARG A 480 -27.26 -0.83 -13.20
C ARG A 480 -27.62 0.09 -12.04
N ARG A 481 -26.70 0.33 -11.13
CA ARG A 481 -26.81 1.37 -10.08
C ARG A 481 -25.45 1.99 -9.86
N ALA A 482 -25.39 3.31 -9.67
CA ALA A 482 -24.23 3.91 -9.04
C ALA A 482 -24.02 3.19 -7.70
N PRO A 483 -22.84 2.61 -7.47
CA PRO A 483 -22.61 1.91 -6.23
C PRO A 483 -22.83 2.87 -5.08
N VAL A 484 -23.55 2.46 -4.06
CA VAL A 484 -23.45 3.06 -2.73
C VAL A 484 -21.96 3.00 -2.42
N ALA A 485 -21.36 4.11 -1.99
CA ALA A 485 -19.94 4.13 -1.64
C ALA A 485 -19.70 3.04 -0.59
N SER A 486 -18.91 2.02 -0.95
CA SER A 486 -18.56 0.91 -0.07
C SER A 486 -17.49 1.40 0.89
N GLU A 487 -17.65 1.13 2.19
CA GLU A 487 -16.64 1.42 3.21
C GLU A 487 -15.38 0.56 2.96
N LEU A 488 -15.56 -0.68 2.50
CA LEU A 488 -14.45 -1.58 2.11
C LEU A 488 -13.62 -1.01 0.97
N ASP A 489 -14.26 -0.39 -0.02
CA ASP A 489 -13.55 0.24 -1.14
C ASP A 489 -12.83 1.50 -0.71
N ALA A 490 -13.48 2.34 0.12
CA ALA A 490 -12.87 3.54 0.66
C ALA A 490 -11.65 3.20 1.56
N ALA A 491 -11.73 2.13 2.37
CA ALA A 491 -10.62 1.65 3.17
C ALA A 491 -9.46 1.16 2.28
N GLY A 492 -9.75 0.43 1.20
CA GLY A 492 -8.75 -0.02 0.23
C GLY A 492 -8.06 1.16 -0.48
N ASP A 493 -8.82 2.16 -0.89
CA ASP A 493 -8.28 3.36 -1.53
C ASP A 493 -7.42 4.19 -0.54
N ALA A 494 -7.83 4.28 0.74
CA ALA A 494 -7.06 4.95 1.79
C ALA A 494 -5.73 4.24 2.07
N LEU A 495 -5.73 2.91 2.13
CA LEU A 495 -4.49 2.13 2.30
C LEU A 495 -3.48 2.37 1.16
N ARG A 496 -3.97 2.49 -0.08
CA ARG A 496 -3.10 2.78 -1.23
C ARG A 496 -2.50 4.18 -1.20
N GLN A 497 -3.21 5.14 -0.62
CA GLN A 497 -2.76 6.52 -0.48
C GLN A 497 -1.99 6.76 0.82
N GLN A 498 -1.99 5.80 1.72
CA GLN A 498 -1.24 5.90 2.97
C GLN A 498 0.25 5.99 2.63
N ARG A 499 0.85 7.10 3.03
CA ARG A 499 2.30 7.25 2.97
C ARG A 499 2.92 6.16 3.84
N ARG A 500 3.57 5.22 3.23
CA ARG A 500 4.59 4.44 3.91
C ARG A 500 5.85 5.25 3.70
N HIS A 501 6.25 6.01 4.72
CA HIS A 501 7.52 6.70 4.67
C HIS A 501 8.55 5.61 4.40
N HIS A 502 9.13 5.68 3.20
CA HIS A 502 10.13 4.77 2.65
C HIS A 502 9.79 3.28 2.63
N PRO A 503 10.33 2.65 1.76
CA PRO A 503 11.20 2.84 0.63
C PRO A 503 10.43 3.11 -0.57
#